data_11723442a5345954fbe8e7ed7a3a123d
#
_entry.id   11723442a5345954fbe8e7ed7a3a123d
#
_cell.length_a   1.000
_cell.length_b   1.000
_cell.length_c   1.000
_cell.angle_alpha   90.00
_cell.angle_beta   90.00
_cell.angle_gamma   90.00
#
_symmetry.space_group_name_H-M   'P 1'
#
loop_
_entity.id
_entity.type
_entity.pdbx_description
1 polymer ?
#
loop_
_entity_poly.entity_id
_entity_poly.type
_entity_poly.pdbx_seq_one_letter_code
_entity_poly.pdbx_strand_id
1 'polypeptide(L)'
;MNTGRLVGIILIVIGFGIAIIAGLWLAVQAQQVGAGGILIGAGIAFIPVAILVGAGIYLVVIGGREALEESEMQQQRQLLDIVKSHGEVAVSDLALEMKVSADKVRSLIHQLVGLQVFSGYVNWEKGVIYSSDAGSLRGLQQCKNCNGDIQLVGKGVVTCKFCGTEYFLS
;
A
#
# COMPACT_ATOMS: atom_id res chain seq x y z
N MET A 1 -3.10 -13.89 -4.00
CA MET A 1 -3.19 -14.20 -2.55
C MET A 1 -1.82 -14.66 -2.14
N ASN A 2 -1.08 -13.89 -1.33
CA ASN A 2 0.32 -14.16 -1.01
C ASN A 2 0.45 -15.49 -0.27
N THR A 3 1.42 -16.31 -0.68
CA THR A 3 1.69 -17.65 -0.13
C THR A 3 1.82 -17.61 1.40
N GLY A 4 2.47 -16.59 1.96
CA GLY A 4 2.63 -16.42 3.41
C GLY A 4 1.31 -16.26 4.16
N ARG A 5 0.35 -15.50 3.61
CA ARG A 5 -0.97 -15.31 4.20
C ARG A 5 -1.81 -16.59 4.17
N LEU A 6 -1.71 -17.36 3.08
CA LEU A 6 -2.42 -18.63 2.94
C LEU A 6 -1.86 -19.66 3.94
N VAL A 7 -0.55 -19.78 4.05
CA VAL A 7 0.11 -20.65 5.04
C VAL A 7 -0.27 -20.25 6.46
N GLY A 8 -0.30 -18.96 6.79
CA GLY A 8 -0.70 -18.48 8.11
C GLY A 8 -2.15 -18.87 8.48
N ILE A 9 -3.09 -18.74 7.52
CA ILE A 9 -4.50 -19.15 7.73
C ILE A 9 -4.59 -20.66 7.97
N ILE A 10 -3.88 -21.47 7.19
CA ILE A 10 -3.85 -22.94 7.35
C ILE A 10 -3.34 -23.32 8.74
N LEU A 11 -2.26 -22.69 9.20
CA LEU A 11 -1.70 -22.95 10.54
C LEU A 11 -2.69 -22.61 11.67
N ILE A 12 -3.43 -21.50 11.53
CA ILE A 12 -4.46 -21.12 12.51
C ILE A 12 -5.58 -22.17 12.53
N VAL A 13 -6.06 -22.61 11.37
CA VAL A 13 -7.15 -23.61 11.26
C VAL A 13 -6.71 -24.94 11.86
N ILE A 14 -5.50 -25.40 11.55
CA ILE A 14 -4.94 -26.64 12.12
C ILE A 14 -4.78 -26.51 13.63
N GLY A 15 -4.21 -25.39 14.13
CA GLY A 15 -4.03 -25.15 15.55
C GLY A 15 -5.37 -25.14 16.31
N PHE A 16 -6.41 -24.53 15.73
CA PHE A 16 -7.75 -24.51 16.31
C PHE A 16 -8.38 -25.91 16.34
N GLY A 17 -8.20 -26.70 15.26
CA GLY A 17 -8.68 -28.10 15.20
C GLY A 17 -8.03 -28.96 16.30
N ILE A 18 -6.72 -28.86 16.47
CA ILE A 18 -5.99 -29.58 17.53
C ILE A 18 -6.47 -29.13 18.92
N ALA A 19 -6.71 -27.83 19.13
CA ALA A 19 -7.21 -27.30 20.40
C ALA A 19 -8.57 -27.89 20.79
N ILE A 20 -9.49 -28.01 19.81
CA ILE A 20 -10.82 -28.59 20.04
C ILE A 20 -10.69 -30.07 20.43
N ILE A 21 -9.90 -30.85 19.69
CA ILE A 21 -9.71 -32.28 19.94
C ILE A 21 -9.08 -32.49 21.33
N ALA A 22 -8.03 -31.73 21.65
CA ALA A 22 -7.36 -31.80 22.95
C ALA A 22 -8.29 -31.39 24.10
N GLY A 23 -9.09 -30.36 23.92
CA GLY A 23 -10.08 -29.89 24.91
C GLY A 23 -11.17 -30.94 25.17
N LEU A 24 -11.72 -31.56 24.11
CA LEU A 24 -12.70 -32.64 24.27
C LEU A 24 -12.10 -33.86 24.99
N TRP A 25 -10.86 -34.25 24.63
CA TRP A 25 -10.17 -35.36 25.27
C TRP A 25 -9.93 -35.09 26.79
N LEU A 26 -9.46 -33.88 27.13
CA LEU A 26 -9.27 -33.47 28.53
C LEU A 26 -10.58 -33.45 29.32
N ALA A 27 -11.70 -33.00 28.67
CA ALA A 27 -13.02 -32.97 29.30
C ALA A 27 -13.51 -34.38 29.69
N VAL A 28 -13.28 -35.38 28.82
CA VAL A 28 -13.62 -36.79 29.10
C VAL A 28 -12.78 -37.35 30.25
N GLN A 29 -11.50 -37.02 30.28
CA GLN A 29 -10.57 -37.50 31.35
C GLN A 29 -10.74 -36.78 32.70
N ALA A 30 -11.40 -35.64 32.73
CA ALA A 30 -11.55 -34.80 33.90
C ALA A 30 -12.21 -35.51 35.12
N GLN A 31 -13.01 -36.54 34.87
CA GLN A 31 -13.64 -37.34 35.93
C GLN A 31 -12.72 -38.38 36.58
N GLN A 32 -11.61 -38.73 35.89
CA GLN A 32 -10.69 -39.79 36.37
C GLN A 32 -9.38 -39.25 36.90
N VAL A 33 -9.02 -38.01 36.52
CA VAL A 33 -7.73 -37.40 36.88
C VAL A 33 -7.97 -36.22 37.79
N GLY A 34 -7.30 -36.16 38.93
CA GLY A 34 -7.43 -35.04 39.86
C GLY A 34 -7.00 -33.69 39.24
N ALA A 35 -7.39 -32.58 39.89
CA ALA A 35 -7.19 -31.22 39.39
C ALA A 35 -5.74 -30.91 38.95
N GLY A 36 -4.72 -31.46 39.65
CA GLY A 36 -3.31 -31.31 39.28
C GLY A 36 -2.94 -31.94 37.94
N GLY A 37 -3.50 -33.13 37.64
CA GLY A 37 -3.27 -33.81 36.37
C GLY A 37 -3.90 -33.08 35.17
N ILE A 38 -5.06 -32.44 35.35
CA ILE A 38 -5.73 -31.64 34.34
C ILE A 38 -4.89 -30.42 33.98
N LEU A 39 -4.33 -29.71 34.97
CA LEU A 39 -3.48 -28.52 34.73
C LEU A 39 -2.19 -28.87 33.96
N ILE A 40 -1.53 -29.97 34.33
CA ILE A 40 -0.33 -30.42 33.61
C ILE A 40 -0.67 -30.85 32.19
N GLY A 41 -1.73 -31.65 32.01
CA GLY A 41 -2.19 -32.11 30.71
C GLY A 41 -2.60 -30.96 29.80
N ALA A 42 -3.31 -29.96 30.32
CA ALA A 42 -3.68 -28.76 29.60
C ALA A 42 -2.42 -27.97 29.17
N GLY A 43 -1.46 -27.78 30.07
CA GLY A 43 -0.19 -27.08 29.72
C GLY A 43 0.54 -27.76 28.56
N ILE A 44 0.73 -29.07 28.62
CA ILE A 44 1.41 -29.84 27.58
C ILE A 44 0.64 -29.77 26.24
N ALA A 45 -0.68 -29.83 26.28
CA ALA A 45 -1.50 -29.82 25.07
C ALA A 45 -1.63 -28.41 24.43
N PHE A 46 -1.80 -27.34 25.24
CA PHE A 46 -2.10 -26.01 24.71
C PHE A 46 -0.86 -25.15 24.41
N ILE A 47 0.31 -25.41 25.03
CA ILE A 47 1.53 -24.66 24.71
C ILE A 47 1.91 -24.80 23.20
N PRO A 48 2.03 -26.00 22.62
CA PRO A 48 2.35 -26.12 21.18
C PRO A 48 1.25 -25.53 20.29
N VAL A 49 -0.02 -25.61 20.69
CA VAL A 49 -1.13 -24.99 19.94
C VAL A 49 -0.99 -23.46 19.96
N ALA A 50 -0.66 -22.87 21.10
CA ALA A 50 -0.45 -21.42 21.20
C ALA A 50 0.70 -20.94 20.31
N ILE A 51 1.79 -21.71 20.23
CA ILE A 51 2.92 -21.41 19.33
C ILE A 51 2.49 -21.47 17.86
N LEU A 52 1.74 -22.51 17.47
CA LEU A 52 1.25 -22.65 16.08
C LEU A 52 0.30 -21.53 15.68
N VAL A 53 -0.67 -21.20 16.55
CA VAL A 53 -1.62 -20.10 16.31
C VAL A 53 -0.89 -18.76 16.29
N GLY A 54 0.03 -18.52 17.21
CA GLY A 54 0.85 -17.30 17.25
C GLY A 54 1.70 -17.12 16.00
N ALA A 55 2.36 -18.17 15.52
CA ALA A 55 3.10 -18.17 14.27
C ALA A 55 2.18 -17.93 13.05
N GLY A 56 0.99 -18.53 13.04
CA GLY A 56 -0.03 -18.31 12.01
C GLY A 56 -0.49 -16.85 11.94
N ILE A 57 -0.80 -16.24 13.08
CA ILE A 57 -1.19 -14.82 13.16
C ILE A 57 -0.05 -13.92 12.67
N TYR A 58 1.18 -14.18 13.09
CA TYR A 58 2.36 -13.44 12.67
C TYR A 58 2.53 -13.46 11.14
N LEU A 59 2.41 -14.63 10.51
CA LEU A 59 2.50 -14.79 9.05
C LEU A 59 1.35 -14.07 8.30
N VAL A 60 0.14 -14.09 8.85
CA VAL A 60 -1.01 -13.37 8.25
C VAL A 60 -0.77 -11.86 8.29
N VAL A 61 -0.26 -11.33 9.39
CA VAL A 61 0.00 -9.89 9.55
C VAL A 61 1.12 -9.42 8.62
N ILE A 62 2.24 -10.14 8.57
CA ILE A 62 3.37 -9.78 7.70
C ILE A 62 2.97 -9.93 6.23
N GLY A 63 2.40 -11.05 5.83
CA GLY A 63 1.95 -11.25 4.45
C GLY A 63 0.86 -10.28 4.00
N GLY A 64 0.11 -9.68 4.94
CA GLY A 64 -0.82 -8.60 4.67
C GLY A 64 -0.13 -7.27 4.33
N ARG A 65 0.96 -6.95 5.01
CA ARG A 65 1.75 -5.73 4.75
C ARG A 65 2.46 -5.79 3.40
N GLU A 66 3.13 -6.90 3.11
CA GLU A 66 3.79 -7.12 1.82
C GLU A 66 2.82 -6.99 0.63
N ALA A 67 1.58 -7.51 0.76
CA ALA A 67 0.57 -7.39 -0.27
C ALA A 67 0.11 -5.94 -0.51
N LEU A 68 0.06 -5.12 0.54
CA LEU A 68 -0.29 -3.70 0.43
C LEU A 68 0.83 -2.92 -0.27
N GLU A 69 2.09 -3.13 0.11
CA GLU A 69 3.25 -2.49 -0.50
C GLU A 69 3.38 -2.86 -1.99
N GLU A 70 3.19 -4.13 -2.33
CA GLU A 70 3.20 -4.60 -3.72
C GLU A 70 2.08 -3.95 -4.55
N SER A 71 0.87 -3.82 -3.99
CA SER A 71 -0.25 -3.15 -4.63
C SER A 71 0.03 -1.66 -4.86
N GLU A 72 0.64 -0.96 -3.90
CA GLU A 72 1.01 0.44 -4.05
C GLU A 72 2.09 0.65 -5.12
N MET A 73 3.11 -0.19 -5.15
CA MET A 73 4.13 -0.15 -6.20
C MET A 73 3.56 -0.41 -7.60
N GLN A 74 2.60 -1.33 -7.73
CA GLN A 74 1.92 -1.59 -9.00
C GLN A 74 1.11 -0.36 -9.45
N GLN A 75 0.37 0.29 -8.55
CA GLN A 75 -0.37 1.50 -8.84
C GLN A 75 0.56 2.64 -9.29
N GLN A 76 1.70 2.82 -8.61
CA GLN A 76 2.70 3.82 -8.98
C GLN A 76 3.27 3.58 -10.40
N ARG A 77 3.60 2.32 -10.73
CA ARG A 77 4.09 1.96 -12.06
C ARG A 77 3.02 2.18 -13.13
N GLN A 78 1.80 1.73 -12.90
CA GLN A 78 0.69 1.90 -13.83
C GLN A 78 0.43 3.38 -14.11
N LEU A 79 0.37 4.23 -13.08
CA LEU A 79 0.22 5.68 -13.24
C LEU A 79 1.35 6.26 -14.08
N LEU A 80 2.59 5.90 -13.78
CA LEU A 80 3.76 6.41 -14.49
C LEU A 80 3.75 6.00 -15.97
N ASP A 81 3.38 4.76 -16.26
CA ASP A 81 3.30 4.25 -17.65
C ASP A 81 2.21 4.96 -18.44
N ILE A 82 1.01 5.17 -17.88
CA ILE A 82 -0.08 5.89 -18.55
C ILE A 82 0.32 7.35 -18.82
N VAL A 83 0.83 8.05 -17.81
CA VAL A 83 1.17 9.47 -17.94
C VAL A 83 2.36 9.69 -18.88
N LYS A 84 3.36 8.80 -18.87
CA LYS A 84 4.51 8.89 -19.79
C LYS A 84 4.14 8.54 -21.23
N SER A 85 3.24 7.59 -21.45
CA SER A 85 2.85 7.16 -22.79
C SER A 85 1.96 8.17 -23.51
N HIS A 86 1.07 8.86 -22.79
CA HIS A 86 0.14 9.83 -23.38
C HIS A 86 0.69 11.26 -23.37
N GLY A 87 1.64 11.56 -22.47
CA GLY A 87 2.19 12.92 -22.33
C GLY A 87 1.24 13.93 -21.66
N GLU A 88 -0.06 13.84 -21.94
CA GLU A 88 -1.15 14.62 -21.37
C GLU A 88 -2.31 13.69 -21.02
N VAL A 89 -2.80 13.73 -19.79
CA VAL A 89 -3.89 12.87 -19.31
C VAL A 89 -4.79 13.62 -18.34
N ALA A 90 -6.11 13.46 -18.47
CA ALA A 90 -7.06 13.99 -17.50
C ALA A 90 -7.00 13.15 -16.19
N VAL A 91 -7.06 13.83 -15.04
CA VAL A 91 -7.09 13.18 -13.71
C VAL A 91 -8.30 12.26 -13.58
N SER A 92 -9.46 12.65 -14.16
CA SER A 92 -10.67 11.84 -14.18
C SER A 92 -10.49 10.52 -14.91
N ASP A 93 -9.85 10.56 -16.08
CA ASP A 93 -9.64 9.38 -16.92
C ASP A 93 -8.66 8.41 -16.23
N LEU A 94 -7.60 8.98 -15.66
CA LEU A 94 -6.63 8.23 -14.88
C LEU A 94 -7.26 7.55 -13.65
N ALA A 95 -8.12 8.29 -12.93
CA ALA A 95 -8.85 7.77 -11.78
C ALA A 95 -9.78 6.60 -12.16
N LEU A 96 -10.47 6.71 -13.29
CA LEU A 96 -11.35 5.67 -13.82
C LEU A 96 -10.55 4.44 -14.28
N GLU A 97 -9.48 4.63 -15.04
CA GLU A 97 -8.66 3.53 -15.56
C GLU A 97 -7.97 2.75 -14.44
N MET A 98 -7.44 3.46 -13.44
CA MET A 98 -6.80 2.87 -12.27
C MET A 98 -7.79 2.39 -11.20
N LYS A 99 -9.08 2.70 -11.32
CA LYS A 99 -10.14 2.40 -10.34
C LYS A 99 -9.83 2.96 -8.94
N VAL A 100 -9.32 4.17 -8.89
CA VAL A 100 -8.98 4.90 -7.65
C VAL A 100 -9.68 6.26 -7.62
N SER A 101 -9.67 6.93 -6.47
CA SER A 101 -10.17 8.31 -6.36
C SER A 101 -9.17 9.32 -6.92
N ALA A 102 -9.65 10.50 -7.32
CA ALA A 102 -8.81 11.62 -7.74
C ALA A 102 -7.78 12.03 -6.67
N ASP A 103 -8.17 11.97 -5.38
CA ASP A 103 -7.27 12.23 -4.26
C ASP A 103 -6.14 11.19 -4.16
N LYS A 104 -6.43 9.92 -4.45
CA LYS A 104 -5.40 8.87 -4.51
C LYS A 104 -4.44 9.11 -5.68
N VAL A 105 -4.94 9.53 -6.85
CA VAL A 105 -4.10 9.94 -7.99
C VAL A 105 -3.15 11.06 -7.59
N ARG A 106 -3.67 12.10 -6.91
CA ARG A 106 -2.87 13.21 -6.40
C ARG A 106 -1.76 12.71 -5.46
N SER A 107 -2.12 11.87 -4.49
CA SER A 107 -1.16 11.28 -3.55
C SER A 107 -0.07 10.46 -4.25
N LEU A 108 -0.44 9.66 -5.25
CA LEU A 108 0.51 8.86 -6.04
C LEU A 108 1.49 9.74 -6.82
N ILE A 109 1.02 10.85 -7.42
CA ILE A 109 1.89 11.80 -8.11
C ILE A 109 2.91 12.40 -7.15
N HIS A 110 2.48 12.86 -5.97
CA HIS A 110 3.40 13.41 -4.97
C HIS A 110 4.44 12.37 -4.50
N GLN A 111 4.05 11.11 -4.35
CA GLN A 111 4.97 10.02 -4.02
C GLN A 111 6.00 9.81 -5.13
N LEU A 112 5.57 9.76 -6.42
CA LEU A 112 6.46 9.60 -7.57
C LEU A 112 7.46 10.77 -7.72
N VAL A 113 7.02 11.98 -7.38
CA VAL A 113 7.91 13.15 -7.32
C VAL A 113 8.94 13.00 -6.20
N GLY A 114 8.50 12.56 -5.02
CA GLY A 114 9.39 12.27 -3.88
C GLY A 114 10.46 11.23 -4.21
N LEU A 115 10.10 10.22 -5.01
CA LEU A 115 11.02 9.20 -5.54
C LEU A 115 11.87 9.69 -6.72
N GLN A 116 11.68 10.94 -7.18
CA GLN A 116 12.38 11.55 -8.31
C GLN A 116 12.23 10.79 -9.64
N VAL A 117 11.12 10.07 -9.83
CA VAL A 117 10.84 9.28 -11.05
C VAL A 117 9.82 9.94 -11.99
N PHE A 118 9.14 11.00 -11.51
CA PHE A 118 8.18 11.77 -12.28
C PHE A 118 8.56 13.25 -12.32
N SER A 119 8.50 13.82 -13.53
CA SER A 119 8.62 15.26 -13.78
C SER A 119 7.47 15.70 -14.68
N GLY A 120 6.94 16.87 -14.44
CA GLY A 120 5.80 17.37 -15.20
C GLY A 120 5.13 18.56 -14.51
N TYR A 121 3.93 18.90 -14.92
CA TYR A 121 3.09 19.88 -14.24
C TYR A 121 1.63 19.43 -14.23
N VAL A 122 0.91 19.82 -13.19
CA VAL A 122 -0.51 19.48 -13.01
C VAL A 122 -1.30 20.76 -12.77
N ASN A 123 -2.35 20.90 -13.56
CA ASN A 123 -3.38 21.89 -13.32
C ASN A 123 -4.58 21.23 -12.65
N TRP A 124 -4.72 21.41 -11.34
CA TRP A 124 -5.81 20.80 -10.58
C TRP A 124 -7.18 21.40 -10.88
N GLU A 125 -7.25 22.68 -11.29
CA GLU A 125 -8.52 23.32 -11.67
C GLU A 125 -9.08 22.72 -12.96
N LYS A 126 -8.21 22.49 -13.95
CA LYS A 126 -8.58 21.84 -15.21
C LYS A 126 -8.59 20.33 -15.12
N GLY A 127 -8.03 19.76 -14.06
CA GLY A 127 -7.91 18.32 -13.86
C GLY A 127 -7.01 17.64 -14.90
N VAL A 128 -5.89 18.26 -15.31
CA VAL A 128 -5.01 17.73 -16.36
C VAL A 128 -3.57 17.63 -15.86
N ILE A 129 -2.95 16.48 -16.15
CA ILE A 129 -1.56 16.13 -15.84
C ILE A 129 -0.76 16.16 -17.13
N TYR A 130 0.38 16.83 -17.11
CA TYR A 130 1.34 16.87 -18.22
C TYR A 130 2.66 16.27 -17.79
N SER A 131 3.13 15.25 -18.52
CA SER A 131 4.49 14.72 -18.37
C SER A 131 5.46 15.56 -19.18
N SER A 132 6.60 15.92 -18.60
CA SER A 132 7.63 16.72 -19.27
C SER A 132 8.99 16.44 -18.63
N ASP A 133 10.05 16.54 -19.43
CA ASP A 133 11.41 16.40 -18.91
C ASP A 133 11.77 17.54 -17.94
N ALA A 134 12.41 17.19 -16.82
CA ALA A 134 12.84 18.16 -15.82
C ALA A 134 13.72 19.28 -16.39
N GLY A 135 14.54 18.96 -17.40
CA GLY A 135 15.37 19.93 -18.11
C GLY A 135 14.56 20.99 -18.84
N SER A 136 13.48 20.60 -19.52
CA SER A 136 12.60 21.52 -20.24
C SER A 136 11.76 22.41 -19.31
N LEU A 137 11.44 21.90 -18.11
CA LEU A 137 10.72 22.67 -17.09
C LEU A 137 11.60 23.74 -16.43
N ARG A 138 12.86 23.44 -16.14
CA ARG A 138 13.78 24.39 -15.50
C ARG A 138 14.07 25.64 -16.30
N GLY A 139 13.88 25.59 -17.62
CA GLY A 139 14.04 26.75 -18.50
C GLY A 139 12.83 27.67 -18.59
N LEU A 140 11.70 27.30 -17.95
CA LEU A 140 10.48 28.08 -18.03
C LEU A 140 10.57 29.33 -17.12
N GLN A 141 10.32 30.50 -17.71
CA GLN A 141 10.19 31.77 -17.01
C GLN A 141 8.71 32.16 -16.81
N GLN A 142 7.81 31.53 -17.55
CA GLN A 142 6.38 31.80 -17.49
C GLN A 142 5.57 30.51 -17.32
N CYS A 143 4.48 30.61 -16.56
CA CYS A 143 3.56 29.52 -16.33
C CYS A 143 2.86 29.09 -17.61
N LYS A 144 2.88 27.81 -17.91
CA LYS A 144 2.22 27.22 -19.09
C LYS A 144 0.70 27.37 -19.11
N ASN A 145 0.08 27.59 -17.93
CA ASN A 145 -1.36 27.72 -17.83
C ASN A 145 -1.84 29.18 -17.88
N CYS A 146 -1.20 30.10 -17.13
CA CYS A 146 -1.65 31.49 -17.00
C CYS A 146 -0.66 32.55 -17.49
N ASN A 147 0.49 32.16 -18.03
CA ASN A 147 1.61 33.02 -18.47
C ASN A 147 2.18 33.94 -17.38
N GLY A 148 1.80 33.78 -16.11
CA GLY A 148 2.39 34.52 -14.98
C GLY A 148 3.85 34.11 -14.77
N ASP A 149 4.66 35.02 -14.26
CA ASP A 149 6.07 34.77 -14.01
C ASP A 149 6.26 33.66 -12.97
N ILE A 150 7.14 32.69 -13.30
CA ILE A 150 7.46 31.56 -12.44
C ILE A 150 8.97 31.31 -12.45
N GLN A 151 9.50 30.93 -11.28
CA GLN A 151 10.91 30.53 -11.17
C GLN A 151 10.95 29.06 -10.71
N LEU A 152 11.35 28.19 -11.60
CA LEU A 152 11.47 26.75 -11.36
C LEU A 152 12.91 26.41 -10.98
N VAL A 153 13.22 26.57 -9.67
CA VAL A 153 14.57 26.34 -9.14
C VAL A 153 14.55 25.17 -8.15
N GLY A 154 15.53 24.28 -8.26
CA GLY A 154 15.70 23.15 -7.33
C GLY A 154 15.01 21.88 -7.76
N LYS A 155 14.62 21.05 -6.78
CA LYS A 155 13.90 19.79 -6.94
C LYS A 155 12.64 19.83 -6.06
N GLY A 156 11.61 19.07 -6.45
CA GLY A 156 10.36 18.97 -5.71
C GLY A 156 9.19 19.64 -6.38
N VAL A 157 8.29 20.22 -5.60
CA VAL A 157 7.04 20.84 -6.07
C VAL A 157 7.13 22.36 -6.01
N VAL A 158 6.87 23.02 -7.12
CA VAL A 158 6.76 24.49 -7.21
C VAL A 158 5.36 24.83 -7.67
N THR A 159 4.62 25.62 -6.89
CA THR A 159 3.25 26.05 -7.22
C THR A 159 3.24 27.45 -7.81
N CYS A 160 2.55 27.62 -8.92
CA CYS A 160 2.33 28.95 -9.50
C CYS A 160 1.47 29.81 -8.59
N LYS A 161 1.97 30.99 -8.21
CA LYS A 161 1.28 31.92 -7.28
C LYS A 161 0.01 32.51 -7.86
N PHE A 162 -0.17 32.49 -9.20
CA PHE A 162 -1.29 33.14 -9.88
C PHE A 162 -2.46 32.16 -10.14
N CYS A 163 -2.17 30.89 -10.50
CA CYS A 163 -3.21 29.95 -10.94
C CYS A 163 -3.15 28.60 -10.25
N GLY A 164 -2.28 28.41 -9.24
CA GLY A 164 -2.22 27.16 -8.49
C GLY A 164 -1.66 25.94 -9.24
N THR A 165 -1.22 26.07 -10.49
CA THR A 165 -0.59 24.96 -11.23
C THR A 165 0.66 24.50 -10.52
N GLU A 166 0.77 23.19 -10.26
CA GLU A 166 1.91 22.58 -9.61
C GLU A 166 2.90 22.03 -10.65
N TYR A 167 4.18 22.38 -10.50
CA TYR A 167 5.30 21.93 -11.30
C TYR A 167 6.14 20.96 -10.48
N PHE A 168 6.41 19.79 -11.04
CA PHE A 168 7.13 18.70 -10.40
C PHE A 168 8.50 18.55 -11.04
N LEU A 169 9.55 18.78 -10.25
CA LEU A 169 10.95 18.75 -10.69
C LEU A 169 11.67 17.57 -10.01
N SER A 170 12.08 16.59 -10.77
CA SER A 170 12.91 15.47 -10.32
C SER A 170 14.41 15.73 -10.47
#